data_21c7bd392bf6777f5a896fac4d067247
#
_entry.id   21c7bd392bf6777f5a896fac4d067247
#
_cell.length_a   1.000
_cell.length_b   1.000
_cell.length_c   1.000
_cell.angle_alpha   90.00
_cell.angle_beta   90.00
_cell.angle_gamma   90.00
#
_symmetry.space_group_name_H-M   'P 1'
#
loop_
_entity.id
_entity.type
_entity.pdbx_description
1 polymer ?
#
loop_
_entity_poly.entity_id
_entity_poly.type
_entity_poly.pdbx_seq_one_letter_code
_entity_poly.pdbx_strand_id
1 'polypeptide(L)'
;MAWQPDPVSARAPIEYTPERPWNDGANCTGGFTPSVARLGEFLQSRFPAIREVLGYSCRPNSNNPSSTSVHGLGRALDLLITPMPDGSADPRGNEIAQWLIDHAHEIGVQIIIWDRAIWSVSRTGTGALTRYTGDNPHVNHIHVELNAAGAAGRTPWFEGRIVPVDDGPSPTPSSEPQWVGVVAGLLITATVGAGIYYGWRWYQRQSD
;
A
#
# COMPACT_ATOMS: atom_id res chain seq x y z
N MET A 1 -21.29 5.29 0.44
CA MET A 1 -20.78 6.36 -0.45
C MET A 1 -19.36 5.98 -0.79
N ALA A 2 -18.92 6.18 -2.06
CA ALA A 2 -17.53 5.96 -2.43
C ALA A 2 -16.61 6.93 -1.66
N TRP A 3 -15.36 6.52 -1.44
CA TRP A 3 -14.35 7.33 -0.79
C TRP A 3 -14.20 8.71 -1.46
N GLN A 4 -14.15 9.75 -0.65
CA GLN A 4 -13.94 11.14 -1.06
C GLN A 4 -12.89 11.78 -0.14
N PRO A 5 -11.66 11.94 -0.61
CA PRO A 5 -10.59 12.54 0.19
C PRO A 5 -10.76 14.05 0.36
N ASP A 6 -10.24 14.57 1.48
CA ASP A 6 -10.14 16.00 1.77
C ASP A 6 -8.82 16.30 2.52
N PRO A 7 -7.86 16.97 1.91
CA PRO A 7 -7.83 17.47 0.53
C PRO A 7 -7.66 16.35 -0.52
N VAL A 8 -8.09 16.63 -1.78
CA VAL A 8 -7.89 15.72 -2.92
C VAL A 8 -6.48 15.81 -3.50
N SER A 9 -5.83 16.96 -3.42
CA SER A 9 -4.52 17.18 -4.01
C SER A 9 -3.40 17.00 -3.02
N ALA A 10 -2.31 16.36 -3.45
CA ALA A 10 -1.06 16.34 -2.69
C ALA A 10 -0.50 17.76 -2.48
N ARG A 11 0.30 17.93 -1.42
CA ARG A 11 0.87 19.23 -1.01
C ARG A 11 1.84 19.83 -2.02
N ALA A 12 2.44 19.00 -2.88
CA ALA A 12 3.37 19.43 -3.92
C ALA A 12 3.30 18.47 -5.13
N PRO A 13 3.79 18.90 -6.32
CA PRO A 13 3.82 18.06 -7.51
C PRO A 13 4.64 16.78 -7.33
N ILE A 14 4.14 15.69 -7.90
CA ILE A 14 4.72 14.36 -7.86
C ILE A 14 4.97 13.92 -9.29
N GLU A 15 6.17 13.43 -9.58
CA GLU A 15 6.49 12.86 -10.87
C GLU A 15 5.76 11.52 -11.05
N TYR A 16 5.04 11.39 -12.18
CA TYR A 16 4.42 10.12 -12.55
C TYR A 16 5.41 9.26 -13.31
N THR A 17 5.55 8.00 -12.91
CA THR A 17 6.37 7.00 -13.63
C THR A 17 5.46 5.94 -14.23
N PRO A 18 5.30 5.87 -15.56
CA PRO A 18 4.48 4.86 -16.22
C PRO A 18 5.03 3.45 -16.02
N GLU A 19 4.22 2.47 -16.40
CA GLU A 19 4.63 1.07 -16.49
C GLU A 19 5.66 0.88 -17.62
N ARG A 20 6.38 -0.23 -17.55
CA ARG A 20 7.28 -0.66 -18.65
C ARG A 20 6.52 -1.55 -19.63
N PRO A 21 6.92 -1.62 -20.91
CA PRO A 21 6.37 -2.61 -21.84
C PRO A 21 6.45 -4.02 -21.26
N TRP A 22 5.42 -4.83 -21.51
CA TRP A 22 5.46 -6.24 -21.17
C TRP A 22 6.48 -6.97 -22.08
N ASN A 23 7.31 -7.81 -21.48
CA ASN A 23 8.37 -8.56 -22.15
C ASN A 23 8.54 -9.94 -21.50
N ASP A 24 7.44 -10.69 -21.39
CA ASP A 24 7.39 -12.05 -20.84
C ASP A 24 8.01 -12.15 -19.43
N GLY A 25 7.87 -11.09 -18.65
CA GLY A 25 8.33 -11.03 -17.26
C GLY A 25 9.78 -10.59 -17.06
N ALA A 26 10.55 -10.31 -18.12
CA ALA A 26 11.95 -9.89 -17.98
C ALA A 26 12.11 -8.54 -17.23
N ASN A 27 11.05 -7.72 -17.15
CA ASN A 27 11.01 -6.49 -16.36
C ASN A 27 10.61 -6.70 -14.88
N CYS A 28 10.20 -7.92 -14.49
CA CYS A 28 9.77 -8.20 -13.13
C CYS A 28 10.94 -8.22 -12.16
N THR A 29 10.71 -7.67 -10.95
CA THR A 29 11.77 -7.51 -9.92
C THR A 29 11.99 -8.72 -9.03
N GLY A 30 11.09 -9.73 -9.07
CA GLY A 30 11.16 -10.91 -8.21
C GLY A 30 10.53 -10.70 -6.82
N GLY A 31 10.09 -9.49 -6.49
CA GLY A 31 9.50 -9.11 -5.20
C GLY A 31 9.30 -7.60 -5.11
N PHE A 32 8.85 -7.12 -3.97
CA PHE A 32 8.82 -5.69 -3.67
C PHE A 32 10.23 -5.09 -3.71
N THR A 33 10.35 -3.83 -4.14
CA THR A 33 11.59 -3.09 -3.84
C THR A 33 11.72 -2.89 -2.32
N PRO A 34 12.94 -2.76 -1.77
CA PRO A 34 13.14 -2.61 -0.32
C PRO A 34 12.34 -1.45 0.30
N SER A 35 12.21 -0.34 -0.44
CA SER A 35 11.44 0.83 0.02
C SER A 35 9.95 0.54 0.08
N VAL A 36 9.41 -0.16 -0.91
CA VAL A 36 8.00 -0.55 -0.95
C VAL A 36 7.68 -1.53 0.17
N ALA A 37 8.54 -2.51 0.43
CA ALA A 37 8.40 -3.43 1.55
C ALA A 37 8.38 -2.67 2.89
N ARG A 38 9.36 -1.75 3.11
CA ARG A 38 9.43 -0.91 4.31
C ARG A 38 8.18 -0.04 4.51
N LEU A 39 7.63 0.53 3.44
CA LEU A 39 6.38 1.28 3.52
C LEU A 39 5.22 0.37 3.95
N GLY A 40 5.12 -0.83 3.38
CA GLY A 40 4.11 -1.81 3.75
C GLY A 40 4.16 -2.18 5.24
N GLU A 41 5.34 -2.48 5.77
CA GLU A 41 5.57 -2.77 7.20
C GLU A 41 5.16 -1.59 8.09
N PHE A 42 5.56 -0.36 7.71
CA PHE A 42 5.18 0.84 8.43
C PHE A 42 3.66 1.03 8.45
N LEU A 43 2.99 0.95 7.30
CA LEU A 43 1.54 1.13 7.20
C LEU A 43 0.78 0.07 8.01
N GLN A 44 1.21 -1.18 7.97
CA GLN A 44 0.60 -2.26 8.75
C GLN A 44 0.77 -2.06 10.25
N SER A 45 1.92 -1.55 10.70
CA SER A 45 2.16 -1.24 12.11
C SER A 45 1.36 -0.04 12.60
N ARG A 46 1.16 0.97 11.74
CA ARG A 46 0.44 2.20 12.08
C ARG A 46 -1.08 2.04 12.06
N PHE A 47 -1.61 1.26 11.12
CA PHE A 47 -3.03 1.13 10.87
C PHE A 47 -3.52 -0.29 11.15
N PRO A 48 -4.08 -0.56 12.34
CA PRO A 48 -4.57 -1.89 12.73
C PRO A 48 -5.68 -2.46 11.83
N ALA A 49 -6.32 -1.63 10.99
CA ALA A 49 -7.28 -2.08 9.99
C ALA A 49 -6.63 -2.87 8.85
N ILE A 50 -5.32 -2.71 8.61
CA ILE A 50 -4.55 -3.46 7.61
C ILE A 50 -4.21 -4.82 8.20
N ARG A 51 -4.88 -5.87 7.70
CA ARG A 51 -4.64 -7.25 8.14
C ARG A 51 -3.37 -7.85 7.55
N GLU A 52 -3.11 -7.51 6.28
CA GLU A 52 -2.03 -8.10 5.50
C GLU A 52 -1.60 -7.12 4.41
N VAL A 53 -0.32 -7.17 4.04
CA VAL A 53 0.24 -6.41 2.91
C VAL A 53 0.68 -7.39 1.86
N LEU A 54 0.06 -7.31 0.69
CA LEU A 54 0.33 -8.14 -0.48
C LEU A 54 0.66 -7.26 -1.68
N GLY A 55 0.78 -7.86 -2.88
CA GLY A 55 0.75 -7.14 -4.13
C GLY A 55 1.81 -7.54 -5.16
N TYR A 56 2.91 -8.24 -4.81
CA TYR A 56 3.86 -8.65 -5.85
C TYR A 56 3.25 -9.72 -6.76
N SER A 57 3.17 -9.43 -8.06
CA SER A 57 2.71 -10.36 -9.09
C SER A 57 3.34 -10.03 -10.43
N CYS A 58 4.19 -10.95 -10.94
CA CYS A 58 4.78 -10.80 -12.26
C CYS A 58 3.77 -11.19 -13.35
N ARG A 59 3.12 -10.21 -13.96
CA ARG A 59 2.09 -10.38 -14.99
C ARG A 59 1.95 -9.14 -15.87
N PRO A 60 1.30 -9.24 -17.04
CA PRO A 60 0.82 -8.06 -17.76
C PRO A 60 -0.16 -7.24 -16.90
N ASN A 61 -0.26 -5.95 -17.17
CA ASN A 61 -1.28 -5.10 -16.58
C ASN A 61 -2.66 -5.49 -17.11
N SER A 62 -3.65 -5.72 -16.23
CA SER A 62 -5.00 -6.18 -16.61
C SER A 62 -5.72 -5.17 -17.52
N ASN A 63 -5.48 -3.86 -17.32
CA ASN A 63 -6.09 -2.80 -18.11
C ASN A 63 -5.30 -2.45 -19.38
N ASN A 64 -4.03 -2.87 -19.46
CA ASN A 64 -3.15 -2.65 -20.62
C ASN A 64 -2.17 -3.83 -20.77
N PRO A 65 -2.57 -4.93 -21.41
CA PRO A 65 -1.74 -6.14 -21.52
C PRO A 65 -0.40 -5.94 -22.24
N SER A 66 -0.20 -4.82 -22.92
CA SER A 66 1.08 -4.46 -23.54
C SER A 66 2.10 -3.90 -22.55
N SER A 67 1.70 -3.64 -21.31
CA SER A 67 2.59 -3.16 -20.25
C SER A 67 2.72 -4.17 -19.10
N THR A 68 3.85 -4.10 -18.38
CA THR A 68 4.09 -4.87 -17.16
C THR A 68 3.29 -4.27 -16.02
N SER A 69 2.55 -5.09 -15.27
CA SER A 69 1.86 -4.62 -14.05
C SER A 69 2.84 -3.94 -13.08
N VAL A 70 2.42 -2.86 -12.46
CA VAL A 70 3.22 -2.16 -11.42
C VAL A 70 3.54 -3.09 -10.25
N HIS A 71 2.67 -4.06 -9.98
CA HIS A 71 2.95 -5.15 -9.04
C HIS A 71 4.18 -5.99 -9.46
N GLY A 72 4.30 -6.32 -10.75
CA GLY A 72 5.46 -7.05 -11.28
C GLY A 72 6.76 -6.21 -11.27
N LEU A 73 6.63 -4.89 -11.27
CA LEU A 73 7.75 -3.96 -11.10
C LEU A 73 8.13 -3.75 -9.62
N GLY A 74 7.47 -4.45 -8.67
CA GLY A 74 7.71 -4.32 -7.23
C GLY A 74 7.40 -2.95 -6.66
N ARG A 75 6.58 -2.12 -7.34
CA ARG A 75 6.26 -0.73 -6.99
C ARG A 75 4.84 -0.53 -6.46
N ALA A 76 4.06 -1.59 -6.32
CA ALA A 76 2.69 -1.51 -5.82
C ALA A 76 2.46 -2.39 -4.58
N LEU A 77 1.62 -1.90 -3.67
CA LEU A 77 1.13 -2.59 -2.48
C LEU A 77 -0.38 -2.75 -2.57
N ASP A 78 -0.89 -3.88 -2.04
CA ASP A 78 -2.29 -4.11 -1.75
C ASP A 78 -2.45 -4.26 -0.23
N LEU A 79 -3.07 -3.26 0.40
CA LEU A 79 -3.30 -3.21 1.84
C LEU A 79 -4.65 -3.83 2.15
N LEU A 80 -4.67 -5.08 2.59
CA LEU A 80 -5.91 -5.84 2.81
C LEU A 80 -6.67 -5.34 4.04
N ILE A 81 -7.94 -5.01 3.82
CA ILE A 81 -8.88 -4.55 4.85
C ILE A 81 -10.12 -5.44 4.80
N THR A 82 -10.65 -5.85 5.96
CA THR A 82 -11.90 -6.62 5.98
C THR A 82 -13.07 -5.73 5.58
N PRO A 83 -13.84 -6.05 4.53
CA PRO A 83 -15.06 -5.33 4.21
C PRO A 83 -16.08 -5.39 5.36
N MET A 84 -17.03 -4.45 5.34
CA MET A 84 -18.20 -4.49 6.24
C MET A 84 -19.07 -5.74 5.93
N PRO A 85 -19.91 -6.18 6.89
CA PRO A 85 -20.76 -7.36 6.68
C PRO A 85 -21.73 -7.26 5.49
N ASP A 86 -22.07 -6.05 5.04
CA ASP A 86 -22.90 -5.79 3.87
C ASP A 86 -22.10 -5.78 2.55
N GLY A 87 -20.79 -6.09 2.60
CA GLY A 87 -19.89 -6.08 1.46
C GLY A 87 -19.39 -4.70 1.03
N SER A 88 -19.73 -3.64 1.76
CA SER A 88 -19.19 -2.30 1.53
C SER A 88 -17.75 -2.18 2.06
N ALA A 89 -17.03 -1.16 1.59
CA ALA A 89 -15.71 -0.83 2.09
C ALA A 89 -15.77 -0.38 3.55
N ASP A 90 -14.79 -0.80 4.35
CA ASP A 90 -14.65 -0.35 5.75
C ASP A 90 -14.21 1.12 5.78
N PRO A 91 -14.92 2.04 6.47
CA PRO A 91 -14.55 3.45 6.55
C PRO A 91 -13.14 3.73 7.07
N ARG A 92 -12.55 2.82 7.83
CA ARG A 92 -11.14 2.93 8.28
C ARG A 92 -10.15 2.94 7.12
N GLY A 93 -10.51 2.36 5.97
CA GLY A 93 -9.73 2.47 4.73
C GLY A 93 -9.67 3.90 4.19
N ASN A 94 -10.69 4.74 4.44
CA ASN A 94 -10.69 6.14 4.03
C ASN A 94 -9.57 6.93 4.73
N GLU A 95 -9.36 6.67 6.03
CA GLU A 95 -8.31 7.31 6.83
C GLU A 95 -6.91 6.94 6.30
N ILE A 96 -6.71 5.68 5.94
CA ILE A 96 -5.46 5.18 5.37
C ILE A 96 -5.20 5.81 4.00
N ALA A 97 -6.21 5.82 3.13
CA ALA A 97 -6.11 6.39 1.79
C ALA A 97 -5.89 7.91 1.84
N GLN A 98 -6.53 8.63 2.80
CA GLN A 98 -6.29 10.06 3.04
C GLN A 98 -4.86 10.29 3.51
N TRP A 99 -4.37 9.53 4.49
CA TRP A 99 -3.00 9.64 4.98
C TRP A 99 -1.97 9.46 3.84
N LEU A 100 -2.22 8.52 2.93
CA LEU A 100 -1.38 8.31 1.76
C LEU A 100 -1.37 9.50 0.80
N ILE A 101 -2.49 10.20 0.61
CA ILE A 101 -2.55 11.43 -0.19
C ILE A 101 -1.78 12.56 0.50
N ASP A 102 -1.97 12.73 1.80
CA ASP A 102 -1.33 13.80 2.57
C ASP A 102 0.20 13.69 2.55
N HIS A 103 0.71 12.47 2.46
CA HIS A 103 2.15 12.16 2.40
C HIS A 103 2.62 11.73 1.01
N ALA A 104 1.77 11.88 -0.02
CA ALA A 104 2.06 11.34 -1.35
C ALA A 104 3.35 11.91 -1.96
N HIS A 105 3.60 13.22 -1.78
CA HIS A 105 4.81 13.88 -2.27
C HIS A 105 6.06 13.35 -1.57
N GLU A 106 6.02 13.20 -0.25
CA GLU A 106 7.16 12.74 0.56
C GLU A 106 7.50 11.28 0.30
N ILE A 107 6.50 10.43 0.05
CA ILE A 107 6.66 9.00 -0.20
C ILE A 107 6.91 8.70 -1.68
N GLY A 108 6.33 9.51 -2.57
CA GLY A 108 6.30 9.24 -4.01
C GLY A 108 5.11 8.38 -4.42
N VAL A 109 3.97 8.47 -3.71
CA VAL A 109 2.73 7.81 -4.10
C VAL A 109 2.18 8.47 -5.36
N GLN A 110 1.85 7.67 -6.38
CA GLN A 110 1.36 8.17 -7.66
C GLN A 110 -0.07 7.74 -7.99
N ILE A 111 -0.54 6.61 -7.47
CA ILE A 111 -1.91 6.10 -7.63
C ILE A 111 -2.38 5.48 -6.31
N ILE A 112 -3.64 5.70 -5.98
CA ILE A 112 -4.38 5.02 -4.92
C ILE A 112 -5.73 4.59 -5.50
N ILE A 113 -6.12 3.32 -5.32
CA ILE A 113 -7.46 2.85 -5.67
C ILE A 113 -8.10 2.30 -4.40
N TRP A 114 -9.27 2.83 -4.06
CA TRP A 114 -10.05 2.41 -2.90
C TRP A 114 -11.53 2.70 -3.11
N ASP A 115 -12.39 1.78 -2.67
CA ASP A 115 -13.86 1.90 -2.69
C ASP A 115 -14.41 2.53 -3.99
N ARG A 116 -14.11 1.94 -5.13
CA ARG A 116 -14.60 2.37 -6.44
C ARG A 116 -14.09 3.74 -6.92
N ALA A 117 -13.10 4.29 -6.25
CA ALA A 117 -12.47 5.54 -6.64
C ALA A 117 -10.98 5.35 -6.92
N ILE A 118 -10.44 6.12 -7.85
CA ILE A 118 -9.01 6.19 -8.16
C ILE A 118 -8.53 7.63 -8.01
N TRP A 119 -7.51 7.80 -7.18
CA TRP A 119 -6.71 9.01 -7.11
C TRP A 119 -5.41 8.80 -7.89
N SER A 120 -5.05 9.74 -8.77
CA SER A 120 -3.86 9.61 -9.60
C SER A 120 -3.24 10.97 -9.92
N VAL A 121 -1.89 11.03 -9.90
CA VAL A 121 -1.11 12.22 -10.28
C VAL A 121 -0.82 12.30 -11.77
N SER A 122 -1.18 11.30 -12.57
CA SER A 122 -0.79 11.18 -13.98
C SER A 122 -1.21 12.34 -14.88
N ARG A 123 -2.27 13.07 -14.53
CA ARG A 123 -2.81 14.19 -15.31
C ARG A 123 -2.44 15.56 -14.76
N THR A 124 -2.38 15.71 -13.45
CA THR A 124 -2.25 17.00 -12.77
C THR A 124 -0.90 17.19 -12.08
N GLY A 125 -0.16 16.11 -11.87
CA GLY A 125 1.02 16.11 -11.02
C GLY A 125 0.73 16.20 -9.52
N THR A 126 -0.42 16.72 -9.11
CA THR A 126 -0.82 16.86 -7.69
C THR A 126 -1.93 15.92 -7.26
N GLY A 127 -2.46 15.16 -8.20
CA GLY A 127 -3.52 14.19 -7.96
C GLY A 127 -4.92 14.71 -8.31
N ALA A 128 -5.73 13.81 -8.86
CA ALA A 128 -7.14 14.01 -9.13
C ALA A 128 -7.90 12.72 -8.82
N LEU A 129 -9.08 12.87 -8.21
CA LEU A 129 -9.98 11.78 -7.93
C LEU A 129 -10.95 11.58 -9.09
N THR A 130 -11.10 10.33 -9.53
CA THR A 130 -12.13 9.93 -10.49
C THR A 130 -12.75 8.60 -10.09
N ARG A 131 -13.87 8.24 -10.72
CA ARG A 131 -14.47 6.92 -10.53
C ARG A 131 -13.54 5.85 -11.11
N TYR A 132 -13.27 4.80 -10.35
CA TYR A 132 -12.62 3.60 -10.85
C TYR A 132 -13.62 2.72 -11.61
N THR A 133 -13.26 2.29 -12.81
CA THR A 133 -14.13 1.54 -13.72
C THR A 133 -13.60 0.15 -14.07
N GLY A 134 -12.51 -0.30 -13.43
CA GLY A 134 -12.01 -1.66 -13.58
C GLY A 134 -12.90 -2.69 -12.86
N ASP A 135 -12.71 -3.97 -13.15
CA ASP A 135 -13.57 -5.05 -12.68
C ASP A 135 -13.54 -5.25 -11.17
N ASN A 136 -12.39 -5.02 -10.52
CA ASN A 136 -12.26 -5.11 -9.06
C ASN A 136 -12.62 -3.78 -8.39
N PRO A 137 -13.70 -3.70 -7.59
CA PRO A 137 -14.15 -2.44 -6.98
C PRO A 137 -13.27 -1.93 -5.82
N HIS A 138 -12.23 -2.66 -5.41
CA HIS A 138 -11.31 -2.32 -4.32
C HIS A 138 -12.01 -1.97 -3.00
N VAL A 139 -12.99 -2.80 -2.57
CA VAL A 139 -13.70 -2.63 -1.29
C VAL A 139 -13.03 -3.41 -0.15
N ASN A 140 -12.11 -4.32 -0.47
CA ASN A 140 -11.42 -5.21 0.47
C ASN A 140 -9.91 -4.98 0.58
N HIS A 141 -9.37 -4.07 -0.22
CA HIS A 141 -7.97 -3.64 -0.15
C HIS A 141 -7.78 -2.26 -0.76
N ILE A 142 -6.77 -1.54 -0.28
CA ILE A 142 -6.30 -0.31 -0.89
C ILE A 142 -5.13 -0.68 -1.79
N HIS A 143 -5.24 -0.41 -3.10
CA HIS A 143 -4.13 -0.51 -4.03
C HIS A 143 -3.34 0.79 -4.01
N VAL A 144 -2.01 0.71 -3.85
CA VAL A 144 -1.10 1.86 -3.75
C VAL A 144 0.07 1.66 -4.70
N GLU A 145 0.33 2.64 -5.57
CA GLU A 145 1.50 2.63 -6.46
C GLU A 145 2.49 3.75 -6.10
N LEU A 146 3.77 3.41 -6.08
CA LEU A 146 4.85 4.36 -5.97
C LEU A 146 5.45 4.67 -7.35
N ASN A 147 5.89 5.92 -7.53
CA ASN A 147 6.72 6.29 -8.67
C ASN A 147 8.14 5.68 -8.55
N ALA A 148 8.97 5.83 -9.57
CA ALA A 148 10.31 5.25 -9.57
C ALA A 148 11.21 5.79 -8.46
N ALA A 149 11.06 7.06 -8.09
CA ALA A 149 11.85 7.66 -7.00
C ALA A 149 11.47 7.07 -5.65
N GLY A 150 10.17 6.97 -5.33
CA GLY A 150 9.67 6.35 -4.11
C GLY A 150 10.06 4.87 -4.02
N ALA A 151 9.85 4.10 -5.09
CA ALA A 151 10.24 2.69 -5.13
C ALA A 151 11.75 2.46 -4.99
N ALA A 152 12.58 3.43 -5.38
CA ALA A 152 14.04 3.39 -5.21
C ALA A 152 14.51 3.99 -3.86
N GLY A 153 13.60 4.43 -3.00
CA GLY A 153 13.94 5.03 -1.69
C GLY A 153 14.59 6.41 -1.76
N ARG A 154 14.42 7.14 -2.86
CA ARG A 154 15.04 8.45 -3.11
C ARG A 154 14.10 9.62 -2.86
N THR A 155 13.06 9.43 -2.08
CA THR A 155 12.14 10.50 -1.68
C THR A 155 12.34 10.87 -0.21
N PRO A 156 11.93 12.07 0.23
CA PRO A 156 12.20 12.57 1.58
C PRO A 156 11.82 11.62 2.71
N TRP A 157 10.73 10.88 2.57
CA TRP A 157 10.27 9.94 3.58
C TRP A 157 11.27 8.79 3.81
N PHE A 158 11.81 8.23 2.74
CA PHE A 158 12.75 7.10 2.82
C PHE A 158 14.16 7.55 3.21
N GLU A 159 14.53 8.78 2.90
CA GLU A 159 15.84 9.36 3.28
C GLU A 159 15.87 9.90 4.72
N GLY A 160 14.76 9.75 5.46
CA GLY A 160 14.67 10.24 6.86
C GLY A 160 14.67 11.75 6.99
N ARG A 161 14.42 12.48 5.90
CA ARG A 161 14.34 13.96 5.90
C ARG A 161 12.99 14.48 6.39
N ILE A 162 11.99 13.60 6.45
CA ILE A 162 10.68 13.87 7.05
C ILE A 162 10.38 12.71 7.99
N VAL A 163 10.35 12.99 9.29
CA VAL A 163 9.66 12.14 10.25
C VAL A 163 8.19 12.49 10.06
N PRO A 164 7.30 11.53 9.72
CA PRO A 164 5.87 11.82 9.72
C PRO A 164 5.53 12.38 11.09
N VAL A 165 5.04 13.62 11.14
CA VAL A 165 4.51 14.17 12.39
C VAL A 165 3.37 13.24 12.76
N ASP A 166 3.42 12.66 13.94
CA ASP A 166 2.38 11.80 14.46
C ASP A 166 1.19 12.70 14.84
N ASP A 167 0.35 13.02 13.86
CA ASP A 167 -0.89 13.78 14.04
C ASP A 167 -2.02 12.90 14.61
N GLY A 168 -1.71 11.67 15.01
CA GLY A 168 -2.63 10.79 15.73
C GLY A 168 -2.64 11.07 17.23
N PRO A 169 -3.77 10.84 17.95
CA PRO A 169 -3.76 10.91 19.40
C PRO A 169 -2.70 9.94 19.94
N SER A 170 -1.72 10.49 20.64
CA SER A 170 -0.74 9.69 21.37
C SER A 170 -1.47 8.61 22.17
N PRO A 171 -1.09 7.33 22.05
CA PRO A 171 -1.64 6.34 22.96
C PRO A 171 -1.31 6.81 24.38
N THR A 172 -2.35 7.08 25.16
CA THR A 172 -2.21 7.37 26.57
C THR A 172 -1.36 6.24 27.16
N PRO A 173 -0.25 6.51 27.86
CA PRO A 173 0.53 5.45 28.47
C PRO A 173 -0.41 4.75 29.47
N SER A 174 -0.83 3.53 29.11
CA SER A 174 -1.47 2.65 30.06
C SER A 174 -0.43 2.41 31.16
N SER A 175 -0.77 2.80 32.36
CA SER A 175 0.01 2.50 33.55
C SER A 175 0.06 0.99 33.73
N GLU A 176 1.05 0.33 33.11
CA GLU A 176 1.35 -1.06 33.42
C GLU A 176 2.05 -1.14 34.77
N PRO A 177 1.62 -2.03 35.66
CA PRO A 177 2.34 -2.30 36.88
C PRO A 177 3.68 -2.99 36.53
N GLN A 178 4.78 -2.43 37.04
CA GLN A 178 6.12 -2.99 36.93
C GLN A 178 6.16 -4.36 37.59
N TRP A 179 6.14 -5.44 36.82
CA TRP A 179 6.57 -6.74 37.26
C TRP A 179 8.05 -6.94 36.84
N VAL A 180 8.94 -6.77 37.79
CA VAL A 180 10.31 -7.22 37.67
C VAL A 180 10.31 -8.74 37.85
N GLY A 181 10.67 -9.48 36.80
CA GLY A 181 10.68 -10.97 36.82
C GLY A 181 11.59 -11.55 35.75
N VAL A 182 12.85 -11.68 36.12
CA VAL A 182 13.81 -12.78 35.80
C VAL A 182 13.66 -13.59 34.52
N VAL A 183 14.72 -13.55 33.78
CA VAL A 183 15.13 -14.27 32.56
C VAL A 183 15.03 -15.81 32.70
N ALA A 184 14.48 -16.46 31.68
CA ALA A 184 14.89 -17.80 31.25
C ALA A 184 14.78 -17.89 29.73
N GLY A 185 15.91 -18.11 29.06
CA GLY A 185 15.99 -18.23 27.62
C GLY A 185 15.35 -19.54 27.13
N LEU A 186 14.62 -19.39 26.03
CA LEU A 186 14.19 -20.51 25.19
C LEU A 186 14.35 -20.10 23.73
N LEU A 187 15.27 -20.77 23.06
CA LEU A 187 15.42 -20.74 21.59
C LEU A 187 14.17 -21.36 20.96
N ILE A 188 13.37 -20.55 20.27
CA ILE A 188 12.29 -21.05 19.41
C ILE A 188 12.74 -20.82 17.98
N THR A 189 13.06 -21.90 17.28
CA THR A 189 13.22 -21.92 15.82
C THR A 189 11.84 -21.80 15.18
N ALA A 190 11.54 -20.65 14.60
CA ALA A 190 10.28 -20.40 13.91
C ALA A 190 10.34 -20.97 12.49
N THR A 191 9.50 -21.96 12.20
CA THR A 191 9.19 -22.40 10.84
C THR A 191 8.20 -21.42 10.23
N VAL A 192 8.71 -20.42 9.51
CA VAL A 192 7.90 -19.49 8.72
C VAL A 192 7.92 -19.94 7.26
N GLY A 193 7.04 -20.84 6.86
CA GLY A 193 7.07 -21.34 5.50
C GLY A 193 5.73 -21.67 4.82
N ALA A 194 4.67 -21.93 5.58
CA ALA A 194 3.43 -22.49 5.01
C ALA A 194 2.29 -21.49 4.82
N GLY A 195 2.23 -20.40 5.59
CA GLY A 195 1.11 -19.44 5.54
C GLY A 195 1.11 -18.56 4.29
N ILE A 196 2.28 -18.22 3.77
CA ILE A 196 2.43 -17.31 2.63
C ILE A 196 1.95 -17.94 1.32
N TYR A 197 2.09 -19.26 1.15
CA TYR A 197 1.74 -19.94 -0.09
C TYR A 197 0.22 -20.09 -0.31
N TYR A 198 -0.57 -20.27 0.74
CA TYR A 198 -2.03 -20.43 0.63
C TYR A 198 -2.76 -19.08 0.47
N GLY A 199 -2.30 -18.02 1.10
CA GLY A 199 -2.84 -16.67 0.93
C GLY A 199 -2.68 -16.16 -0.50
N TRP A 200 -1.54 -16.43 -1.12
CA TRP A 200 -1.23 -16.04 -2.50
C TRP A 200 -2.15 -16.70 -3.54
N ARG A 201 -2.49 -17.98 -3.38
CA ARG A 201 -3.40 -18.71 -4.28
C ARG A 201 -4.86 -18.23 -4.19
N TRP A 202 -5.30 -17.80 -3.03
CA TRP A 202 -6.66 -17.27 -2.85
C TRP A 202 -6.78 -15.87 -3.45
N TYR A 203 -5.77 -15.04 -3.27
CA TYR A 203 -5.70 -13.69 -3.84
C TYR A 203 -5.71 -13.70 -5.37
N GLN A 204 -4.96 -14.59 -6.00
CA GLN A 204 -4.91 -14.70 -7.47
C GLN A 204 -6.28 -15.02 -8.09
N ARG A 205 -7.17 -15.71 -7.38
CA ARG A 205 -8.53 -16.00 -7.87
C ARG A 205 -9.51 -14.82 -7.76
N GLN A 206 -9.17 -13.78 -7.03
CA GLN A 206 -10.02 -12.59 -6.88
C GLN A 206 -9.52 -11.38 -7.67
N SER A 207 -8.33 -11.47 -8.25
CA SER A 207 -7.71 -10.40 -9.06
C SER A 207 -7.79 -10.64 -10.58
N ASP A 208 -8.51 -11.71 -11.00
CA ASP A 208 -8.92 -11.95 -12.39
C ASP A 208 -10.37 -11.39 -12.60
#